data_404a4604d929cac8e685be1fdebf8ae9
#
_entry.id   404a4604d929cac8e685be1fdebf8ae9
#
_cell.length_a   1.000
_cell.length_b   1.000
_cell.length_c   1.000
_cell.angle_alpha   90.00
_cell.angle_beta   90.00
_cell.angle_gamma   90.00
#
_symmetry.space_group_name_H-M   'P 1'
#
loop_
_entity.id
_entity.type
_entity.pdbx_description
1 polymer ?
#
loop_
_entity_poly.entity_id
_entity_poly.type
_entity_poly.pdbx_seq_one_letter_code
_entity_poly.pdbx_strand_id
1 'polypeptide(L)'
;MWKTSIAAVLIGASMLAQAQQRPPQQVVQWQLQVLLNGQQIDTFDGTTTVGQARTDTHHKVVQHNVGCKDQPAGSIDLARTLTVSPLQADSNEVTLSIEAQETFEDSAARQTDTGCKLPPQPRQVSASHPGLKVAAGQWASWTIVDKDPALVYRVRANLTNGANAASATSAASAASAVN
;
A
#
# COMPACT_ATOMS: atom_id res chain seq x y z
N MET A 1 73.65 33.52 34.37
CA MET A 1 72.85 33.82 33.15
C MET A 1 72.41 32.50 32.58
N TRP A 2 71.20 32.08 32.92
CA TRP A 2 70.63 30.79 32.40
C TRP A 2 69.45 31.14 31.50
N LYS A 3 69.54 30.78 30.23
CA LYS A 3 68.46 30.88 29.24
C LYS A 3 67.67 29.56 29.19
N THR A 4 66.48 29.57 29.70
CA THR A 4 65.53 28.47 29.58
C THR A 4 64.70 28.64 28.31
N SER A 5 64.85 27.71 27.34
CA SER A 5 64.06 27.65 26.14
C SER A 5 62.84 26.75 26.43
N ILE A 6 61.63 27.31 26.29
CA ILE A 6 60.35 26.60 26.37
C ILE A 6 59.98 26.16 24.97
N ALA A 7 59.96 24.82 24.72
CA ALA A 7 59.43 24.22 23.49
C ALA A 7 57.92 24.01 23.67
N ALA A 8 57.11 24.69 22.88
CA ALA A 8 55.67 24.50 22.81
C ALA A 8 55.33 23.30 21.86
N VAL A 9 54.82 22.22 22.41
CA VAL A 9 54.30 21.05 21.63
C VAL A 9 52.86 21.33 21.30
N LEU A 10 52.54 21.59 20.03
CA LEU A 10 51.20 21.68 19.48
C LEU A 10 50.71 20.25 19.17
N ILE A 11 49.82 19.70 20.02
CA ILE A 11 49.11 18.44 19.77
C ILE A 11 47.89 18.76 18.91
N GLY A 12 48.00 18.48 17.61
CA GLY A 12 46.89 18.56 16.67
C GLY A 12 45.90 17.39 16.91
N ALA A 13 44.73 17.67 17.49
CA ALA A 13 43.63 16.71 17.60
C ALA A 13 42.97 16.55 16.22
N SER A 14 43.32 15.50 15.51
CA SER A 14 42.64 15.07 14.29
C SER A 14 41.29 14.44 14.69
N MET A 15 40.19 15.20 14.61
CA MET A 15 38.84 14.66 14.71
C MET A 15 38.55 13.82 13.44
N LEU A 16 38.67 12.51 13.55
CA LEU A 16 38.15 11.57 12.56
C LEU A 16 36.63 11.66 12.62
N ALA A 17 36.03 12.37 11.65
CA ALA A 17 34.60 12.32 11.39
C ALA A 17 34.26 10.89 10.92
N GLN A 18 33.81 10.04 11.84
CA GLN A 18 33.22 8.75 11.49
C GLN A 18 31.91 9.04 10.78
N ALA A 19 31.94 8.94 9.46
CA ALA A 19 30.70 8.88 8.67
C ALA A 19 29.93 7.65 9.17
N GLN A 20 28.88 7.88 9.97
CA GLN A 20 27.96 6.84 10.38
C GLN A 20 27.29 6.30 9.11
N GLN A 21 27.77 5.15 8.64
CA GLN A 21 27.11 4.38 7.58
C GLN A 21 25.73 3.98 8.11
N ARG A 22 24.68 4.66 7.64
CA ARG A 22 23.30 4.19 7.88
C ARG A 22 23.21 2.77 7.39
N PRO A 23 22.63 1.86 8.19
CA PRO A 23 22.38 0.49 7.71
C PRO A 23 21.58 0.56 6.41
N PRO A 24 21.84 -0.33 5.45
CA PRO A 24 21.11 -0.35 4.19
C PRO A 24 19.62 -0.49 4.48
N GLN A 25 18.83 0.44 3.98
CA GLN A 25 17.38 0.41 4.15
C GLN A 25 16.83 -0.78 3.35
N GLN A 26 16.12 -1.65 4.03
CA GLN A 26 15.45 -2.78 3.38
C GLN A 26 14.21 -2.27 2.65
N VAL A 27 14.06 -2.66 1.39
CA VAL A 27 12.92 -2.30 0.54
C VAL A 27 12.13 -3.55 0.21
N VAL A 28 10.83 -3.50 0.39
CA VAL A 28 9.89 -4.58 0.11
C VAL A 28 9.10 -4.23 -1.14
N GLN A 29 9.11 -5.13 -2.13
CA GLN A 29 8.17 -5.12 -3.23
C GLN A 29 6.96 -5.97 -2.85
N TRP A 30 5.76 -5.43 -3.03
CA TRP A 30 4.53 -6.11 -2.71
C TRP A 30 3.48 -5.95 -3.81
N GLN A 31 2.58 -6.92 -3.86
CA GLN A 31 1.42 -6.94 -4.73
C GLN A 31 0.22 -7.44 -3.92
N LEU A 32 -0.92 -6.78 -4.10
CA LEU A 32 -2.16 -7.11 -3.43
C LEU A 32 -3.29 -7.25 -4.47
N GLN A 33 -4.01 -8.34 -4.42
CA GLN A 33 -5.22 -8.60 -5.22
C GLN A 33 -6.45 -8.48 -4.32
N VAL A 34 -7.46 -7.78 -4.81
CA VAL A 34 -8.77 -7.67 -4.15
C VAL A 34 -9.74 -8.61 -4.83
N LEU A 35 -10.29 -9.55 -4.07
CA LEU A 35 -11.27 -10.53 -4.56
C LEU A 35 -12.62 -10.28 -3.91
N LEU A 36 -13.66 -10.13 -4.74
CA LEU A 36 -15.05 -10.04 -4.31
C LEU A 36 -15.79 -11.29 -4.80
N ASN A 37 -16.35 -12.06 -3.88
CA ASN A 37 -16.97 -13.35 -4.18
C ASN A 37 -16.05 -14.30 -4.99
N GLY A 38 -14.73 -14.27 -4.70
CA GLY A 38 -13.72 -15.06 -5.39
C GLY A 38 -13.24 -14.51 -6.75
N GLN A 39 -13.88 -13.48 -7.27
CA GLN A 39 -13.47 -12.81 -8.50
C GLN A 39 -12.52 -11.64 -8.19
N GLN A 40 -11.39 -11.57 -8.87
CA GLN A 40 -10.49 -10.42 -8.76
C GLN A 40 -11.14 -9.19 -9.37
N ILE A 41 -11.27 -8.13 -8.57
CA ILE A 41 -11.89 -6.86 -8.97
C ILE A 41 -10.89 -5.72 -9.02
N ASP A 42 -9.73 -5.87 -8.36
CA ASP A 42 -8.68 -4.85 -8.34
C ASP A 42 -7.31 -5.42 -7.99
N THR A 43 -6.25 -4.64 -8.24
CA THR A 43 -4.87 -4.97 -7.90
C THR A 43 -4.11 -3.71 -7.52
N PHE A 44 -3.37 -3.78 -6.42
CA PHE A 44 -2.39 -2.79 -6.01
C PHE A 44 -1.01 -3.40 -6.07
N ASP A 45 -0.02 -2.60 -6.38
CA ASP A 45 1.39 -3.00 -6.29
C ASP A 45 2.27 -1.82 -5.88
N GLY A 46 3.39 -2.13 -5.29
CA GLY A 46 4.30 -1.07 -4.86
C GLY A 46 5.59 -1.58 -4.27
N THR A 47 6.45 -0.62 -4.02
CA THR A 47 7.67 -0.77 -3.24
C THR A 47 7.61 0.17 -2.04
N THR A 48 7.96 -0.35 -0.86
CA THR A 48 7.93 0.41 0.39
C THR A 48 9.13 0.02 1.25
N THR A 49 9.81 1.00 1.81
CA THR A 49 10.91 0.76 2.74
C THR A 49 10.36 0.23 4.07
N VAL A 50 11.05 -0.72 4.69
CA VAL A 50 10.69 -1.23 6.02
C VAL A 50 10.63 -0.08 7.02
N GLY A 51 9.53 -0.01 7.78
CA GLY A 51 9.22 1.08 8.71
C GLY A 51 8.58 2.32 8.08
N GLN A 52 8.30 2.32 6.76
CA GLN A 52 7.54 3.35 6.08
C GLN A 52 6.15 2.83 5.68
N ALA A 53 5.21 3.75 5.49
CA ALA A 53 3.88 3.45 4.97
C ALA A 53 3.71 4.00 3.55
N ARG A 54 2.96 3.29 2.72
CA ARG A 54 2.49 3.76 1.42
C ARG A 54 0.98 3.60 1.35
N THR A 55 0.30 4.69 0.94
CA THR A 55 -1.15 4.71 0.74
C THR A 55 -1.46 4.93 -0.73
N ASP A 56 -2.30 4.08 -1.30
CA ASP A 56 -2.83 4.19 -2.64
C ASP A 56 -4.36 4.17 -2.60
N THR A 57 -5.01 4.94 -3.49
CA THR A 57 -6.47 4.98 -3.59
C THR A 57 -6.90 4.80 -5.04
N HIS A 58 -7.82 3.86 -5.27
CA HIS A 58 -8.47 3.64 -6.56
C HIS A 58 -9.94 4.06 -6.47
N HIS A 59 -10.48 4.60 -7.57
CA HIS A 59 -11.86 5.04 -7.71
C HIS A 59 -12.51 4.36 -8.90
N LYS A 60 -13.77 3.92 -8.73
CA LYS A 60 -14.61 3.42 -9.82
C LYS A 60 -16.01 3.96 -9.67
N VAL A 61 -16.41 4.87 -10.55
CA VAL A 61 -17.79 5.41 -10.57
C VAL A 61 -18.69 4.45 -11.32
N VAL A 62 -19.76 4.00 -10.65
CA VAL A 62 -20.81 3.16 -11.25
C VAL A 62 -22.08 3.99 -11.39
N GLN A 63 -22.66 3.98 -12.60
CA GLN A 63 -23.90 4.66 -12.90
C GLN A 63 -25.08 3.69 -12.79
N HIS A 64 -26.12 4.10 -12.07
CA HIS A 64 -27.36 3.34 -11.94
C HIS A 64 -28.52 4.11 -12.57
N ASN A 65 -29.13 3.51 -13.56
CA ASN A 65 -30.41 3.98 -14.09
C ASN A 65 -31.53 3.49 -13.19
N VAL A 66 -32.30 4.41 -12.61
CA VAL A 66 -33.44 4.06 -11.76
C VAL A 66 -34.62 3.73 -12.64
N GLY A 67 -35.30 2.63 -12.31
CA GLY A 67 -36.47 2.17 -13.08
C GLY A 67 -37.75 3.03 -12.93
N CYS A 68 -37.65 4.23 -12.32
CA CYS A 68 -38.77 5.14 -12.03
C CYS A 68 -38.68 6.37 -12.87
N LYS A 69 -39.82 6.79 -13.43
CA LYS A 69 -39.95 7.90 -14.36
C LYS A 69 -39.49 9.27 -13.77
N ASP A 70 -39.51 9.40 -12.43
CA ASP A 70 -39.23 10.64 -11.73
C ASP A 70 -37.99 10.59 -10.82
N GLN A 71 -37.19 9.53 -10.94
CA GLN A 71 -35.96 9.38 -10.14
C GLN A 71 -34.73 9.61 -11.03
N PRO A 72 -33.86 10.56 -10.69
CA PRO A 72 -32.65 10.76 -11.48
C PRO A 72 -31.72 9.56 -11.42
N ALA A 73 -30.92 9.38 -12.46
CA ALA A 73 -29.84 8.43 -12.46
C ALA A 73 -28.91 8.73 -11.26
N GLY A 74 -28.56 7.69 -10.52
CA GLY A 74 -27.61 7.77 -9.41
C GLY A 74 -26.22 7.31 -9.81
N SER A 75 -25.18 7.90 -9.25
CA SER A 75 -23.82 7.39 -9.36
C SER A 75 -23.27 7.08 -7.97
N ILE A 76 -22.51 6.00 -7.89
CA ILE A 76 -21.80 5.59 -6.68
C ILE A 76 -20.31 5.57 -7.00
N ASP A 77 -19.52 6.26 -6.20
CA ASP A 77 -18.05 6.14 -6.24
C ASP A 77 -17.61 5.00 -5.34
N LEU A 78 -17.12 3.93 -5.96
CA LEU A 78 -16.56 2.77 -5.29
C LEU A 78 -15.08 3.04 -5.03
N ALA A 79 -14.81 3.83 -4.00
CA ALA A 79 -13.45 4.14 -3.57
C ALA A 79 -12.85 2.97 -2.77
N ARG A 80 -11.57 2.71 -3.03
CA ARG A 80 -10.77 1.72 -2.31
C ARG A 80 -9.46 2.34 -1.93
N THR A 81 -9.20 2.49 -0.62
CA THR A 81 -7.95 3.02 -0.09
C THR A 81 -7.21 1.92 0.65
N LEU A 82 -5.94 1.75 0.32
CA LEU A 82 -5.04 0.76 0.91
C LEU A 82 -3.80 1.45 1.44
N THR A 83 -3.46 1.18 2.70
CA THR A 83 -2.17 1.57 3.28
C THR A 83 -1.39 0.31 3.63
N VAL A 84 -0.17 0.18 3.08
CA VAL A 84 0.74 -0.95 3.33
C VAL A 84 2.01 -0.46 3.99
N SER A 85 2.36 -1.08 5.12
CA SER A 85 3.56 -0.75 5.91
C SER A 85 4.34 -2.03 6.20
N PRO A 86 5.47 -2.30 5.53
CA PRO A 86 6.37 -3.37 5.90
C PRO A 86 6.98 -3.09 7.28
N LEU A 87 6.76 -4.01 8.22
CA LEU A 87 7.27 -3.90 9.60
C LEU A 87 8.64 -4.58 9.74
N GLN A 88 8.78 -5.74 9.11
CA GLN A 88 10.00 -6.55 9.09
C GLN A 88 10.09 -7.29 7.75
N ALA A 89 11.32 -7.53 7.29
CA ALA A 89 11.55 -8.33 6.10
C ALA A 89 12.89 -9.06 6.20
N ASP A 90 12.87 -10.32 5.81
CA ASP A 90 14.08 -11.12 5.59
C ASP A 90 13.95 -11.94 4.27
N SER A 91 14.90 -12.84 4.01
CA SER A 91 14.90 -13.65 2.80
C SER A 91 13.74 -14.65 2.71
N ASN A 92 13.08 -14.97 3.81
CA ASN A 92 12.08 -16.03 3.92
C ASN A 92 10.67 -15.50 4.15
N GLU A 93 10.54 -14.37 4.87
CA GLU A 93 9.26 -13.85 5.31
C GLU A 93 9.25 -12.30 5.32
N VAL A 94 8.12 -11.73 4.98
CA VAL A 94 7.82 -10.30 5.14
C VAL A 94 6.62 -10.16 6.06
N THR A 95 6.73 -9.31 7.09
CA THR A 95 5.60 -8.94 7.96
C THR A 95 5.08 -7.58 7.54
N LEU A 96 3.79 -7.51 7.19
CA LEU A 96 3.11 -6.31 6.73
C LEU A 96 2.02 -5.87 7.71
N SER A 97 1.94 -4.59 8.01
CA SER A 97 0.70 -3.96 8.49
C SER A 97 -0.08 -3.46 7.28
N ILE A 98 -1.37 -3.77 7.24
CA ILE A 98 -2.26 -3.39 6.15
C ILE A 98 -3.51 -2.76 6.74
N GLU A 99 -3.86 -1.56 6.26
CA GLU A 99 -5.12 -0.89 6.54
C GLU A 99 -5.89 -0.74 5.23
N ALA A 100 -7.18 -1.07 5.26
CA ALA A 100 -8.05 -1.06 4.10
C ALA A 100 -9.34 -0.28 4.41
N GLN A 101 -9.76 0.54 3.46
CA GLN A 101 -11.07 1.17 3.44
C GLN A 101 -11.70 0.89 2.08
N GLU A 102 -12.85 0.21 2.09
CA GLU A 102 -13.57 -0.22 0.91
C GLU A 102 -14.94 0.41 0.85
N THR A 103 -15.32 0.91 -0.31
CA THR A 103 -16.71 1.24 -0.62
C THR A 103 -17.20 0.29 -1.69
N PHE A 104 -18.26 -0.45 -1.41
CA PHE A 104 -18.92 -1.32 -2.37
C PHE A 104 -20.43 -1.15 -2.33
N GLU A 105 -21.13 -1.69 -3.33
CA GLU A 105 -22.57 -1.59 -3.41
C GLU A 105 -23.22 -2.62 -2.47
N ASP A 106 -24.17 -2.14 -1.65
CA ASP A 106 -25.03 -3.05 -0.90
C ASP A 106 -26.03 -3.70 -1.89
N SER A 107 -25.95 -5.03 -1.97
CA SER A 107 -26.82 -5.81 -2.85
C SER A 107 -28.28 -5.92 -2.36
N ALA A 108 -28.61 -5.37 -1.19
CA ALA A 108 -29.96 -5.38 -0.66
C ALA A 108 -30.93 -4.67 -1.64
N ALA A 109 -31.91 -5.43 -2.14
CA ALA A 109 -32.94 -4.88 -3.03
C ALA A 109 -33.76 -3.81 -2.29
N ARG A 110 -33.80 -2.60 -2.85
CA ARG A 110 -34.56 -1.48 -2.31
C ARG A 110 -35.67 -1.11 -3.29
N GLN A 111 -36.84 -0.78 -2.73
CA GLN A 111 -37.98 -0.32 -3.52
C GLN A 111 -38.67 0.83 -2.80
N THR A 112 -39.32 1.71 -3.58
CA THR A 112 -40.26 2.69 -3.06
C THR A 112 -41.57 2.02 -2.65
N ASP A 113 -42.43 2.71 -1.91
CA ASP A 113 -43.78 2.25 -1.55
C ASP A 113 -44.65 1.93 -2.77
N THR A 114 -44.31 2.52 -3.91
CA THR A 114 -44.98 2.25 -5.21
C THR A 114 -44.35 1.10 -5.99
N GLY A 115 -43.41 0.35 -5.38
CA GLY A 115 -42.78 -0.82 -6.00
C GLY A 115 -41.65 -0.51 -6.99
N CYS A 116 -41.21 0.74 -7.05
CA CYS A 116 -40.13 1.14 -7.94
C CYS A 116 -38.74 0.77 -7.37
N LYS A 117 -37.90 0.11 -8.18
CA LYS A 117 -36.57 -0.30 -7.78
C LYS A 117 -35.66 0.93 -7.61
N LEU A 118 -35.02 1.01 -6.47
CA LEU A 118 -34.00 2.04 -6.15
C LEU A 118 -32.60 1.50 -6.43
N PRO A 119 -31.62 2.40 -6.72
CA PRO A 119 -30.23 1.99 -6.88
C PRO A 119 -29.68 1.41 -5.57
N PRO A 120 -28.65 0.56 -5.63
CA PRO A 120 -27.90 0.11 -4.46
C PRO A 120 -27.42 1.30 -3.61
N GLN A 121 -27.16 1.06 -2.34
CA GLN A 121 -26.51 2.06 -1.49
C GLN A 121 -25.03 1.78 -1.37
N PRO A 122 -24.17 2.79 -1.24
CA PRO A 122 -22.77 2.57 -0.88
C PRO A 122 -22.69 2.03 0.54
N ARG A 123 -21.92 0.95 0.71
CA ARG A 123 -21.54 0.37 2.00
C ARG A 123 -20.05 0.53 2.19
N GLN A 124 -19.63 1.08 3.31
CA GLN A 124 -18.21 1.22 3.67
C GLN A 124 -17.79 0.13 4.66
N VAL A 125 -16.60 -0.42 4.44
CA VAL A 125 -15.93 -1.35 5.34
C VAL A 125 -14.52 -0.85 5.56
N SER A 126 -14.11 -0.82 6.82
CA SER A 126 -12.72 -0.57 7.22
C SER A 126 -12.18 -1.79 7.94
N ALA A 127 -10.97 -2.20 7.61
CA ALA A 127 -10.31 -3.34 8.22
C ALA A 127 -8.81 -3.05 8.40
N SER A 128 -8.21 -3.67 9.41
CA SER A 128 -6.78 -3.56 9.69
C SER A 128 -6.20 -4.92 10.05
N HIS A 129 -5.04 -5.23 9.47
CA HIS A 129 -4.23 -6.39 9.84
C HIS A 129 -2.86 -5.91 10.33
N PRO A 130 -2.59 -5.87 11.64
CA PRO A 130 -1.40 -5.22 12.19
C PRO A 130 -0.09 -6.00 11.97
N GLY A 131 -0.13 -7.22 11.45
CA GLY A 131 1.07 -8.06 11.27
C GLY A 131 0.81 -9.29 10.42
N LEU A 132 0.42 -9.10 9.14
CA LEU A 132 0.26 -10.20 8.18
C LEU A 132 1.63 -10.76 7.80
N LYS A 133 1.83 -12.05 8.08
CA LYS A 133 3.04 -12.78 7.68
C LYS A 133 2.89 -13.34 6.28
N VAL A 134 3.80 -13.00 5.41
CA VAL A 134 3.84 -13.40 4.01
C VAL A 134 5.16 -14.09 3.73
N ALA A 135 5.15 -15.40 3.47
CA ALA A 135 6.35 -16.12 3.03
C ALA A 135 6.82 -15.52 1.70
N ALA A 136 8.14 -15.33 1.56
CA ALA A 136 8.73 -14.62 0.43
C ALA A 136 8.24 -15.17 -0.92
N GLY A 137 7.63 -14.33 -1.73
CA GLY A 137 7.08 -14.68 -3.04
C GLY A 137 5.80 -15.50 -3.05
N GLN A 138 5.28 -15.90 -1.90
CA GLN A 138 4.04 -16.66 -1.79
C GLN A 138 2.84 -15.75 -1.55
N TRP A 139 1.64 -16.23 -1.90
CA TRP A 139 0.40 -15.53 -1.62
C TRP A 139 -0.11 -15.88 -0.23
N ALA A 140 -0.33 -14.87 0.61
CA ALA A 140 -1.08 -14.95 1.85
C ALA A 140 -2.49 -14.36 1.62
N SER A 141 -3.50 -14.91 2.28
CA SER A 141 -4.88 -14.44 2.17
C SER A 141 -5.36 -13.85 3.48
N TRP A 142 -6.07 -12.73 3.40
CA TRP A 142 -6.72 -12.06 4.52
C TRP A 142 -8.18 -11.80 4.17
N THR A 143 -9.10 -12.45 4.91
CA THR A 143 -10.54 -12.25 4.74
C THR A 143 -10.97 -11.02 5.53
N ILE A 144 -11.56 -10.04 4.84
CA ILE A 144 -12.10 -8.80 5.42
C ILE A 144 -13.58 -8.96 5.73
N VAL A 145 -14.34 -9.54 4.79
CA VAL A 145 -15.76 -9.85 4.94
C VAL A 145 -15.96 -11.29 4.48
N ASP A 146 -16.59 -12.11 5.33
CA ASP A 146 -16.76 -13.55 5.03
C ASP A 146 -17.83 -13.82 3.97
N LYS A 147 -18.88 -12.99 3.93
CA LYS A 147 -20.04 -13.20 3.04
C LYS A 147 -20.83 -11.91 2.84
N ASP A 148 -21.66 -11.90 1.82
CA ASP A 148 -22.67 -10.89 1.50
C ASP A 148 -22.14 -9.44 1.28
N PRO A 149 -21.22 -9.22 0.33
CA PRO A 149 -20.39 -10.13 -0.45
C PRO A 149 -19.10 -10.51 0.29
N ALA A 150 -18.53 -11.68 -0.02
CA ALA A 150 -17.24 -12.07 0.52
C ALA A 150 -16.12 -11.20 -0.07
N LEU A 151 -15.32 -10.57 0.81
CA LEU A 151 -14.18 -9.73 0.43
C LEU A 151 -12.89 -10.30 0.99
N VAL A 152 -11.97 -10.66 0.11
CA VAL A 152 -10.69 -11.26 0.47
C VAL A 152 -9.55 -10.52 -0.20
N TYR A 153 -8.51 -10.20 0.56
CA TYR A 153 -7.25 -9.71 0.04
C TYR A 153 -6.24 -10.85 -0.06
N ARG A 154 -5.55 -10.94 -1.19
CA ARG A 154 -4.39 -11.81 -1.36
C ARG A 154 -3.15 -10.95 -1.54
N VAL A 155 -2.15 -11.21 -0.73
CA VAL A 155 -0.93 -10.40 -0.68
C VAL A 155 0.27 -11.28 -0.95
N ARG A 156 1.19 -10.79 -1.78
CA ARG A 156 2.50 -11.37 -2.04
C ARG A 156 3.55 -10.29 -1.82
N ALA A 157 4.66 -10.64 -1.18
CA ALA A 157 5.73 -9.69 -0.91
C ALA A 157 7.11 -10.35 -1.01
N ASN A 158 8.12 -9.57 -1.37
CA ASN A 158 9.52 -9.96 -1.43
C ASN A 158 10.40 -8.82 -0.93
N LEU A 159 11.51 -9.18 -0.27
CA LEU A 159 12.61 -8.25 -0.04
C LEU A 159 13.33 -7.99 -1.36
N THR A 160 13.47 -6.73 -1.76
CA THR A 160 14.30 -6.36 -2.91
C THR A 160 15.72 -6.10 -2.44
N ASN A 161 16.68 -6.81 -3.03
CA ASN A 161 18.08 -6.44 -2.87
C ASN A 161 18.29 -5.11 -3.59
N GLY A 162 18.83 -4.10 -2.90
CA GLY A 162 18.90 -2.71 -3.34
C GLY A 162 19.50 -2.43 -4.74
N ALA A 163 20.06 -3.44 -5.41
CA ALA A 163 20.53 -3.36 -6.79
C ALA A 163 19.39 -3.22 -7.84
N ASN A 164 18.20 -3.73 -7.57
CA ASN A 164 17.08 -3.72 -8.52
C ASN A 164 16.16 -2.51 -8.41
N ALA A 165 16.20 -1.76 -7.29
CA ALA A 165 15.37 -0.57 -7.09
C ALA A 165 15.77 0.59 -8.01
N ALA A 166 17.06 0.70 -8.38
CA ALA A 166 17.55 1.75 -9.29
C ALA A 166 17.12 1.55 -10.75
N SER A 167 16.86 0.30 -11.17
CA SER A 167 16.48 -0.01 -12.54
C SER A 167 15.01 0.29 -12.88
N ALA A 168 14.12 0.26 -11.89
CA ALA A 168 12.70 0.54 -12.09
C ALA A 168 12.41 2.04 -12.27
N THR A 169 13.21 2.93 -11.66
CA THR A 169 13.03 4.38 -11.76
C THR A 169 13.52 4.92 -13.12
N SER A 170 14.53 4.28 -13.74
CA SER A 170 15.04 4.71 -15.04
C SER A 170 14.15 4.32 -16.22
N ALA A 171 13.35 3.25 -16.10
CA ALA A 171 12.43 2.84 -17.18
C ALA A 171 11.20 3.76 -17.29
N ALA A 172 10.74 4.34 -16.17
CA ALA A 172 9.61 5.27 -16.17
C ALA A 172 9.96 6.65 -16.80
N SER A 173 11.22 7.08 -16.71
CA SER A 173 11.66 8.37 -17.27
C SER A 173 11.91 8.32 -18.78
N ALA A 174 12.13 7.15 -19.36
CA ALA A 174 12.40 7.03 -20.80
C ALA A 174 11.12 7.02 -21.66
N ALA A 175 9.96 6.71 -21.08
CA ALA A 175 8.68 6.66 -21.79
C ALA A 175 8.01 8.04 -22.01
N SER A 176 8.50 9.10 -21.34
CA SER A 176 7.90 10.45 -21.44
C SER A 176 8.59 11.38 -22.47
N ALA A 177 9.57 10.89 -23.22
CA ALA A 177 10.38 11.71 -24.15
C ALA A 177 10.05 11.53 -25.63
N VAL A 178 9.00 10.81 -25.99
CA VAL A 178 8.54 10.64 -27.39
C VAL A 178 7.05 10.96 -27.47
N ASN A 179 6.75 12.27 -27.59
CA ASN A 179 5.59 12.76 -28.36
C ASN A 179 5.74 14.25 -28.62
#